data_198746de734ccb6d3d3d2a28106c2ad3
#
_entry.id   198746de734ccb6d3d3d2a28106c2ad3
#
_cell.length_a   1.000
_cell.length_b   1.000
_cell.length_c   1.000
_cell.angle_alpha   90.00
_cell.angle_beta   90.00
_cell.angle_gamma   90.00
#
_symmetry.space_group_name_H-M   'P 1'
#
loop_
_entity.id
_entity.type
_entity.pdbx_description
1 polymer ?
#
loop_
_entity_poly.entity_id
_entity_poly.type
_entity_poly.pdbx_seq_one_letter_code
_entity_poly.pdbx_strand_id
1 'polypeptide(L)'
;LNELVDSALRENLDVRIAAARVDQFVGALSSTRSQLYPQLGYNAGASNITASRVGQPPLPPGADRDFSLYEGAVGASWQLDLFGRVSRLSEAAQARVYASEQAQHGVVLSLVASVANSYITLRALDRQLEIAQATANNFGSTARLFELRFKSGIVAKTEVMQITSQQQQALAAIPAFEQSIAATENLISILLGRDPGPIPRGKTIDQLIAPSIPADLPSTLLSRRPDILQAEQNLIAANALIGAARAAY
;
A
#
# COMPACT_ATOMS: atom_id res chain seq x y z
N LEU A 1 -6.32 16.26 12.91
CA LEU A 1 -6.57 15.11 12.03
C LEU A 1 -6.26 15.45 10.57
N ASN A 2 -6.75 16.59 10.06
CA ASN A 2 -6.50 16.97 8.65
C ASN A 2 -5.00 17.06 8.34
N GLU A 3 -4.19 17.66 9.21
CA GLU A 3 -2.73 17.71 9.04
C GLU A 3 -2.09 16.32 8.99
N LEU A 4 -2.59 15.36 9.77
CA LEU A 4 -2.11 13.96 9.73
C LEU A 4 -2.47 13.30 8.40
N VAL A 5 -3.69 13.52 7.91
CA VAL A 5 -4.11 13.01 6.59
C VAL A 5 -3.26 13.61 5.48
N ASP A 6 -3.03 14.92 5.50
CA ASP A 6 -2.19 15.61 4.49
C ASP A 6 -0.75 15.09 4.51
N SER A 7 -0.18 14.85 5.69
CA SER A 7 1.15 14.25 5.84
C SER A 7 1.18 12.82 5.30
N ALA A 8 0.18 11.99 5.65
CA ALA A 8 0.06 10.63 5.16
C ALA A 8 -0.01 10.59 3.62
N LEU A 9 -0.81 11.45 3.00
CA LEU A 9 -0.94 11.48 1.54
C LEU A 9 0.37 11.85 0.82
N ARG A 10 1.25 12.62 1.46
CA ARG A 10 2.55 13.03 0.87
C ARG A 10 3.65 12.01 1.09
N GLU A 11 3.68 11.37 2.25
CA GLU A 11 4.85 10.61 2.72
C GLU A 11 4.62 9.10 2.77
N ASN A 12 3.36 8.64 2.73
CA ASN A 12 3.05 7.21 2.83
C ASN A 12 3.67 6.41 1.68
N LEU A 13 4.31 5.29 2.03
CA LEU A 13 5.02 4.44 1.07
C LEU A 13 4.06 3.64 0.18
N ASP A 14 2.88 3.26 0.66
CA ASP A 14 1.91 2.51 -0.15
C ASP A 14 1.34 3.37 -1.28
N VAL A 15 1.12 4.67 -1.04
CA VAL A 15 0.71 5.62 -2.09
C VAL A 15 1.81 5.76 -3.14
N ARG A 16 3.09 5.83 -2.72
CA ARG A 16 4.24 5.87 -3.63
C ARG A 16 4.38 4.57 -4.44
N ILE A 17 4.16 3.43 -3.81
CA ILE A 17 4.14 2.13 -4.51
C ILE A 17 3.00 2.08 -5.53
N ALA A 18 1.81 2.57 -5.17
CA ALA A 18 0.68 2.62 -6.09
C ALA A 18 0.96 3.53 -7.30
N ALA A 19 1.60 4.70 -7.09
CA ALA A 19 2.04 5.58 -8.18
C ALA A 19 3.06 4.89 -9.10
N ALA A 20 4.07 4.25 -8.53
CA ALA A 20 5.08 3.50 -9.31
C ALA A 20 4.47 2.34 -10.12
N ARG A 21 3.38 1.74 -9.64
CA ARG A 21 2.62 0.73 -10.41
C ARG A 21 1.94 1.33 -11.64
N VAL A 22 1.40 2.54 -11.53
CA VAL A 22 0.86 3.26 -12.70
C VAL A 22 1.95 3.46 -13.73
N ASP A 23 3.15 3.94 -13.32
CA ASP A 23 4.29 4.13 -14.22
C ASP A 23 4.73 2.81 -14.88
N GLN A 24 4.69 1.70 -14.15
CA GLN A 24 4.95 0.36 -14.69
C GLN A 24 3.98 0.01 -15.83
N PHE A 25 2.68 0.26 -15.65
CA PHE A 25 1.68 0.00 -16.69
C PHE A 25 1.81 0.96 -17.88
N VAL A 26 2.20 2.22 -17.65
CA VAL A 26 2.54 3.18 -18.72
C VAL A 26 3.74 2.68 -19.53
N GLY A 27 4.77 2.17 -18.87
CA GLY A 27 5.91 1.52 -19.53
C GLY A 27 5.49 0.32 -20.37
N ALA A 28 4.62 -0.56 -19.84
CA ALA A 28 4.09 -1.70 -20.57
C ALA A 28 3.24 -1.29 -21.79
N LEU A 29 2.43 -0.23 -21.66
CA LEU A 29 1.70 0.36 -22.78
C LEU A 29 2.64 0.87 -23.85
N SER A 30 3.68 1.60 -23.47
CA SER A 30 4.68 2.14 -24.40
C SER A 30 5.41 1.00 -25.15
N SER A 31 5.78 -0.07 -24.44
CA SER A 31 6.35 -1.27 -25.03
C SER A 31 5.39 -1.97 -26.01
N THR A 32 4.10 -2.04 -25.68
CA THR A 32 3.10 -2.61 -26.59
C THR A 32 2.92 -1.75 -27.82
N ARG A 33 2.82 -0.44 -27.67
CA ARG A 33 2.69 0.53 -28.77
C ARG A 33 3.92 0.57 -29.67
N SER A 34 5.11 0.29 -29.15
CA SER A 34 6.33 0.29 -29.96
C SER A 34 6.27 -0.74 -31.09
N GLN A 35 5.49 -1.83 -30.94
CA GLN A 35 5.28 -2.83 -31.98
C GLN A 35 4.55 -2.29 -33.23
N LEU A 36 3.87 -1.14 -33.14
CA LEU A 36 3.25 -0.46 -34.28
C LEU A 36 4.28 0.24 -35.19
N TYR A 37 5.52 0.39 -34.74
CA TYR A 37 6.59 1.10 -35.43
C TYR A 37 7.70 0.15 -35.88
N PRO A 38 8.49 0.53 -36.90
CA PRO A 38 9.67 -0.22 -37.29
C PRO A 38 10.63 -0.41 -36.12
N GLN A 39 11.10 -1.66 -35.93
CA GLN A 39 12.12 -2.01 -34.94
C GLN A 39 13.48 -1.98 -35.60
N LEU A 40 14.41 -1.17 -35.08
CA LEU A 40 15.77 -1.09 -35.51
C LEU A 40 16.66 -1.88 -34.54
N GLY A 41 17.44 -2.80 -35.08
CA GLY A 41 18.41 -3.59 -34.33
C GLY A 41 19.79 -3.42 -34.91
N TYR A 42 20.80 -3.54 -34.09
CA TYR A 42 22.19 -3.69 -34.52
C TYR A 42 22.85 -4.84 -33.74
N ASN A 43 23.77 -5.49 -34.38
CA ASN A 43 24.65 -6.46 -33.75
C ASN A 43 26.08 -6.21 -34.20
N ALA A 44 27.02 -6.42 -33.27
CA ALA A 44 28.45 -6.40 -33.56
C ALA A 44 29.10 -7.60 -32.86
N GLY A 45 29.93 -8.32 -33.55
CA GLY A 45 30.64 -9.49 -33.03
C GLY A 45 32.10 -9.42 -33.37
N ALA A 46 32.95 -9.94 -32.50
CA ALA A 46 34.36 -10.21 -32.75
C ALA A 46 34.66 -11.61 -32.24
N SER A 47 35.20 -12.45 -33.10
CA SER A 47 35.58 -13.81 -32.76
C SER A 47 36.92 -14.17 -33.32
N ASN A 48 37.72 -14.93 -32.57
CA ASN A 48 38.94 -15.56 -33.05
C ASN A 48 38.62 -17.02 -33.39
N ILE A 49 38.85 -17.40 -34.63
CA ILE A 49 38.54 -18.72 -35.14
C ILE A 49 39.80 -19.45 -35.51
N THR A 50 40.00 -20.63 -34.93
CA THR A 50 41.02 -21.60 -35.40
C THR A 50 40.35 -22.64 -36.28
N ALA A 51 40.59 -22.58 -37.55
CA ALA A 51 39.95 -23.48 -38.51
C ALA A 51 40.63 -24.85 -38.54
N SER A 52 39.83 -25.91 -38.69
CA SER A 52 40.36 -27.28 -38.83
C SER A 52 40.95 -27.52 -40.22
N ARG A 53 42.09 -28.19 -40.29
CA ARG A 53 42.69 -28.59 -41.57
C ARG A 53 41.91 -29.70 -42.30
N VAL A 54 41.14 -30.48 -41.55
CA VAL A 54 40.34 -31.61 -42.05
C VAL A 54 38.82 -31.33 -41.98
N GLY A 55 38.44 -30.06 -41.71
CA GLY A 55 37.04 -29.63 -41.66
C GLY A 55 36.39 -29.54 -43.04
N GLN A 56 35.07 -29.44 -43.10
CA GLN A 56 34.31 -29.14 -44.32
C GLN A 56 33.68 -27.73 -44.19
N PRO A 57 33.97 -26.80 -45.14
CA PRO A 57 34.88 -26.96 -46.29
C PRO A 57 36.34 -26.94 -45.83
N PRO A 58 37.25 -27.64 -46.57
CA PRO A 58 38.68 -27.65 -46.26
C PRO A 58 39.29 -26.26 -46.47
N LEU A 59 40.25 -25.90 -45.61
CA LEU A 59 40.99 -24.66 -45.81
C LEU A 59 41.81 -24.73 -47.13
N PRO A 60 41.87 -23.63 -47.89
CA PRO A 60 42.73 -23.52 -49.04
C PRO A 60 44.20 -23.76 -48.64
N PRO A 61 45.02 -24.38 -49.52
CA PRO A 61 46.45 -24.52 -49.24
C PRO A 61 47.11 -23.15 -49.04
N GLY A 62 47.80 -22.98 -47.89
CA GLY A 62 48.53 -21.77 -47.58
C GLY A 62 47.69 -20.72 -46.77
N ALA A 63 46.42 -20.98 -46.45
CA ALA A 63 45.64 -20.09 -45.60
C ALA A 63 46.01 -20.26 -44.12
N ASP A 64 46.04 -19.16 -43.42
CA ASP A 64 46.19 -19.15 -41.94
C ASP A 64 44.99 -19.81 -41.26
N ARG A 65 45.29 -20.65 -40.26
CA ARG A 65 44.26 -21.33 -39.47
C ARG A 65 43.59 -20.41 -38.48
N ASP A 66 44.38 -19.48 -37.98
CA ASP A 66 43.94 -18.57 -36.91
C ASP A 66 43.63 -17.21 -37.53
N PHE A 67 42.39 -16.84 -37.51
CA PHE A 67 41.95 -15.53 -38.01
C PHE A 67 40.89 -14.91 -37.12
N SER A 68 40.90 -13.57 -37.11
CA SER A 68 39.87 -12.82 -36.41
C SER A 68 38.77 -12.46 -37.37
N LEU A 69 37.54 -12.76 -37.00
CA LEU A 69 36.34 -12.37 -37.72
C LEU A 69 35.68 -11.20 -36.97
N TYR A 70 35.47 -10.09 -37.65
CA TYR A 70 34.70 -8.95 -37.17
C TYR A 70 33.44 -8.84 -38.03
N GLU A 71 32.32 -8.83 -37.39
CA GLU A 71 31.04 -8.67 -38.07
C GLU A 71 30.22 -7.55 -37.41
N GLY A 72 29.52 -6.80 -38.24
CA GLY A 72 28.59 -5.79 -37.82
C GLY A 72 27.41 -5.73 -38.77
N ALA A 73 26.22 -5.74 -38.23
CA ALA A 73 25.01 -5.61 -39.03
C ALA A 73 24.02 -4.65 -38.36
N VAL A 74 23.30 -3.92 -39.22
CA VAL A 74 22.14 -3.13 -38.83
C VAL A 74 20.94 -3.68 -39.58
N GLY A 75 19.86 -3.97 -38.86
CA GLY A 75 18.63 -4.50 -39.42
C GLY A 75 17.43 -3.67 -39.03
N ALA A 76 16.45 -3.62 -39.92
CA ALA A 76 15.12 -3.06 -39.62
C ALA A 76 14.06 -4.13 -39.87
N SER A 77 13.13 -4.30 -38.93
CA SER A 77 11.97 -5.17 -39.10
C SER A 77 10.70 -4.41 -38.72
N TRP A 78 9.66 -4.59 -39.47
CA TRP A 78 8.38 -4.00 -39.23
C TRP A 78 7.25 -4.94 -39.59
N GLN A 79 6.39 -5.22 -38.61
CA GLN A 79 5.19 -6.00 -38.83
C GLN A 79 4.00 -5.06 -38.94
N LEU A 80 3.40 -4.99 -40.13
CA LEU A 80 2.20 -4.18 -40.38
C LEU A 80 1.00 -4.80 -39.64
N ASP A 81 0.28 -4.00 -38.88
CA ASP A 81 -0.90 -4.44 -38.10
C ASP A 81 -2.19 -4.41 -38.95
N LEU A 82 -2.22 -5.25 -40.00
CA LEU A 82 -3.32 -5.26 -40.98
C LEU A 82 -4.65 -5.69 -40.38
N PHE A 83 -4.65 -6.56 -39.40
CA PHE A 83 -5.83 -7.09 -38.74
C PHE A 83 -6.12 -6.46 -37.39
N GLY A 84 -5.32 -5.48 -36.98
CA GLY A 84 -5.52 -4.73 -35.75
C GLY A 84 -5.14 -5.47 -34.47
N ARG A 85 -4.31 -6.51 -34.55
CA ARG A 85 -3.87 -7.28 -33.37
C ARG A 85 -3.13 -6.41 -32.36
N VAL A 86 -2.12 -5.65 -32.79
CA VAL A 86 -1.31 -4.79 -31.94
C VAL A 86 -2.12 -3.60 -31.46
N SER A 87 -3.02 -3.07 -32.30
CA SER A 87 -3.96 -2.02 -31.92
C SER A 87 -4.87 -2.45 -30.77
N ARG A 88 -5.43 -3.67 -30.83
CA ARG A 88 -6.22 -4.25 -29.74
C ARG A 88 -5.40 -4.55 -28.48
N LEU A 89 -4.17 -5.01 -28.62
CA LEU A 89 -3.26 -5.15 -27.48
C LEU A 89 -2.95 -3.82 -26.80
N SER A 90 -2.78 -2.75 -27.61
CA SER A 90 -2.56 -1.40 -27.09
C SER A 90 -3.80 -0.86 -26.35
N GLU A 91 -4.99 -1.13 -26.86
CA GLU A 91 -6.27 -0.83 -26.18
C GLU A 91 -6.35 -1.56 -24.82
N ALA A 92 -6.02 -2.86 -24.79
CA ALA A 92 -5.99 -3.62 -23.54
C ALA A 92 -4.95 -3.07 -22.55
N ALA A 93 -3.77 -2.70 -23.02
CA ALA A 93 -2.72 -2.10 -22.19
C ALA A 93 -3.14 -0.72 -21.65
N GLN A 94 -3.82 0.10 -22.46
CA GLN A 94 -4.35 1.41 -22.06
C GLN A 94 -5.42 1.25 -20.96
N ALA A 95 -6.34 0.31 -21.10
CA ALA A 95 -7.35 0.03 -20.09
C ALA A 95 -6.72 -0.43 -18.77
N ARG A 96 -5.60 -1.18 -18.81
CA ARG A 96 -4.83 -1.55 -17.62
C ARG A 96 -4.17 -0.36 -16.92
N VAL A 97 -3.71 0.64 -17.67
CA VAL A 97 -3.22 1.90 -17.08
C VAL A 97 -4.34 2.56 -16.30
N TYR A 98 -5.52 2.74 -16.91
CA TYR A 98 -6.68 3.32 -16.21
C TYR A 98 -7.13 2.49 -15.01
N ALA A 99 -7.11 1.16 -15.10
CA ALA A 99 -7.38 0.29 -13.95
C ALA A 99 -6.39 0.53 -12.81
N SER A 100 -5.10 0.73 -13.13
CA SER A 100 -4.06 1.00 -12.12
C SER A 100 -4.21 2.38 -11.48
N GLU A 101 -4.64 3.39 -12.24
CA GLU A 101 -4.97 4.73 -11.71
C GLU A 101 -6.13 4.65 -10.70
N GLN A 102 -7.19 3.88 -11.04
CA GLN A 102 -8.30 3.67 -10.11
C GLN A 102 -7.87 2.88 -8.87
N ALA A 103 -6.98 1.90 -9.02
CA ALA A 103 -6.39 1.19 -7.88
C ALA A 103 -5.61 2.14 -6.95
N GLN A 104 -4.88 3.10 -7.50
CA GLN A 104 -4.18 4.15 -6.72
C GLN A 104 -5.19 5.00 -5.93
N HIS A 105 -6.30 5.43 -6.54
CA HIS A 105 -7.37 6.14 -5.83
C HIS A 105 -7.95 5.29 -4.68
N GLY A 106 -8.09 3.98 -4.88
CA GLY A 106 -8.51 3.04 -3.83
C GLY A 106 -7.53 2.99 -2.65
N VAL A 107 -6.22 2.98 -2.92
CA VAL A 107 -5.18 3.04 -1.88
C VAL A 107 -5.27 4.35 -1.10
N VAL A 108 -5.43 5.49 -1.77
CA VAL A 108 -5.60 6.79 -1.13
C VAL A 108 -6.82 6.80 -0.21
N LEU A 109 -7.96 6.30 -0.68
CA LEU A 109 -9.19 6.24 0.12
C LEU A 109 -9.02 5.37 1.37
N SER A 110 -8.40 4.19 1.22
CA SER A 110 -8.15 3.29 2.35
C SER A 110 -7.15 3.85 3.35
N LEU A 111 -6.12 4.57 2.89
CA LEU A 111 -5.16 5.25 3.74
C LEU A 111 -5.85 6.32 4.61
N VAL A 112 -6.65 7.19 3.99
CA VAL A 112 -7.40 8.24 4.71
C VAL A 112 -8.31 7.63 5.78
N ALA A 113 -9.04 6.57 5.43
CA ALA A 113 -9.90 5.85 6.37
C ALA A 113 -9.09 5.22 7.52
N SER A 114 -7.93 4.62 7.22
CA SER A 114 -7.07 3.99 8.22
C SER A 114 -6.46 5.00 9.19
N VAL A 115 -5.98 6.14 8.69
CA VAL A 115 -5.46 7.24 9.53
C VAL A 115 -6.56 7.79 10.43
N ALA A 116 -7.76 8.03 9.89
CA ALA A 116 -8.89 8.54 10.65
C ALA A 116 -9.33 7.56 11.76
N ASN A 117 -9.49 6.27 11.42
CA ASN A 117 -9.85 5.24 12.39
C ASN A 117 -8.80 5.08 13.50
N SER A 118 -7.52 5.03 13.13
CA SER A 118 -6.43 4.90 14.10
C SER A 118 -6.36 6.11 15.04
N TYR A 119 -6.59 7.33 14.51
CA TYR A 119 -6.63 8.53 15.33
C TYR A 119 -7.82 8.55 16.29
N ILE A 120 -9.02 8.17 15.84
CA ILE A 120 -10.20 8.07 16.71
C ILE A 120 -9.97 7.01 17.80
N THR A 121 -9.40 5.86 17.44
CA THR A 121 -9.03 4.80 18.39
C THR A 121 -8.03 5.33 19.44
N LEU A 122 -7.02 6.09 19.01
CA LEU A 122 -6.06 6.70 19.90
C LEU A 122 -6.74 7.64 20.90
N ARG A 123 -7.69 8.47 20.45
CA ARG A 123 -8.45 9.36 21.33
C ARG A 123 -9.35 8.61 22.32
N ALA A 124 -9.92 7.48 21.87
CA ALA A 124 -10.71 6.61 22.75
C ALA A 124 -9.83 5.96 23.84
N LEU A 125 -8.63 5.50 23.48
CA LEU A 125 -7.66 4.93 24.41
C LEU A 125 -7.16 5.97 25.44
N ASP A 126 -6.87 7.20 25.00
CA ASP A 126 -6.53 8.31 25.90
C ASP A 126 -7.64 8.52 26.94
N ARG A 127 -8.90 8.50 26.53
CA ARG A 127 -10.05 8.65 27.43
C ARG A 127 -10.19 7.46 28.39
N GLN A 128 -9.97 6.23 27.90
CA GLN A 128 -9.99 5.04 28.75
C GLN A 128 -8.88 5.06 29.79
N LEU A 129 -7.68 5.51 29.42
CA LEU A 129 -6.56 5.71 30.36
C LEU A 129 -6.91 6.71 31.45
N GLU A 130 -7.48 7.86 31.08
CA GLU A 130 -7.93 8.88 32.04
C GLU A 130 -8.95 8.32 33.04
N ILE A 131 -9.94 7.57 32.54
CA ILE A 131 -10.95 6.91 33.38
C ILE A 131 -10.31 5.86 34.31
N ALA A 132 -9.39 5.04 33.79
CA ALA A 132 -8.69 4.02 34.58
C ALA A 132 -7.86 4.66 35.72
N GLN A 133 -7.14 5.76 35.42
CA GLN A 133 -6.39 6.53 36.41
C GLN A 133 -7.31 7.16 37.48
N ALA A 134 -8.42 7.77 37.07
CA ALA A 134 -9.40 8.32 37.98
C ALA A 134 -10.01 7.21 38.86
N THR A 135 -10.33 6.06 38.33
CA THR A 135 -10.86 4.90 39.03
C THR A 135 -9.86 4.38 40.09
N ALA A 136 -8.60 4.23 39.70
CA ALA A 136 -7.53 3.79 40.61
C ALA A 136 -7.35 4.79 41.78
N ASN A 137 -7.38 6.08 41.47
CA ASN A 137 -7.30 7.16 42.49
C ASN A 137 -8.49 7.15 43.45
N ASN A 138 -9.71 6.92 42.94
CA ASN A 138 -10.92 6.80 43.75
C ASN A 138 -10.85 5.59 44.69
N PHE A 139 -10.46 4.42 44.21
CA PHE A 139 -10.25 3.25 45.05
C PHE A 139 -9.14 3.47 46.09
N GLY A 140 -8.06 4.18 45.71
CA GLY A 140 -6.99 4.54 46.62
C GLY A 140 -7.46 5.45 47.77
N SER A 141 -8.33 6.42 47.48
CA SER A 141 -8.96 7.29 48.49
C SER A 141 -9.89 6.49 49.40
N THR A 142 -10.67 5.59 48.83
CA THR A 142 -11.58 4.70 49.57
C THR A 142 -10.79 3.74 50.46
N ALA A 143 -9.71 3.14 49.96
CA ALA A 143 -8.85 2.26 50.73
C ALA A 143 -8.27 2.96 51.97
N ARG A 144 -7.79 4.18 51.85
CA ARG A 144 -7.29 5.00 52.97
C ARG A 144 -8.39 5.22 54.00
N LEU A 145 -9.64 5.54 53.60
CA LEU A 145 -10.76 5.73 54.49
C LEU A 145 -11.09 4.43 55.26
N PHE A 146 -11.12 3.27 54.56
CA PHE A 146 -11.38 1.99 55.20
C PHE A 146 -10.26 1.59 56.17
N GLU A 147 -9.01 1.92 55.82
CA GLU A 147 -7.87 1.69 56.73
C GLU A 147 -8.00 2.51 58.03
N LEU A 148 -8.43 3.77 57.94
CA LEU A 148 -8.70 4.60 59.14
C LEU A 148 -9.87 4.04 59.98
N ARG A 149 -10.94 3.58 59.33
CA ARG A 149 -12.09 2.96 60.01
C ARG A 149 -11.69 1.63 60.69
N PHE A 150 -10.82 0.84 60.07
CA PHE A 150 -10.30 -0.36 60.66
C PHE A 150 -9.47 -0.05 61.92
N LYS A 151 -8.57 0.92 61.84
CA LYS A 151 -7.79 1.37 63.02
C LYS A 151 -8.66 1.85 64.17
N SER A 152 -9.85 2.40 63.85
CA SER A 152 -10.85 2.82 64.83
C SER A 152 -11.80 1.68 65.28
N GLY A 153 -11.61 0.46 64.81
CA GLY A 153 -12.43 -0.72 65.18
C GLY A 153 -13.84 -0.76 64.56
N ILE A 154 -14.11 0.07 63.53
CA ILE A 154 -15.43 0.23 62.89
C ILE A 154 -15.70 -0.79 61.80
N VAL A 155 -14.67 -1.25 61.06
CA VAL A 155 -14.81 -2.20 59.97
C VAL A 155 -13.86 -3.39 60.14
N ALA A 156 -14.17 -4.50 59.48
CA ALA A 156 -13.34 -5.71 59.51
C ALA A 156 -12.13 -5.57 58.58
N LYS A 157 -11.04 -6.27 58.87
CA LYS A 157 -9.84 -6.30 58.02
C LYS A 157 -10.14 -6.83 56.63
N THR A 158 -11.10 -7.73 56.46
CA THR A 158 -11.56 -8.27 55.17
C THR A 158 -12.06 -7.17 54.22
N GLU A 159 -12.77 -6.18 54.75
CA GLU A 159 -13.26 -5.05 53.94
C GLU A 159 -12.09 -4.18 53.39
N VAL A 160 -11.09 -3.89 54.26
CA VAL A 160 -9.87 -3.21 53.85
C VAL A 160 -9.13 -3.99 52.72
N MET A 161 -8.98 -5.29 52.92
CA MET A 161 -8.31 -6.15 51.93
C MET A 161 -9.07 -6.19 50.60
N GLN A 162 -10.39 -6.24 50.64
CA GLN A 162 -11.24 -6.21 49.43
C GLN A 162 -11.09 -4.92 48.63
N ILE A 163 -11.17 -3.75 49.30
CA ILE A 163 -11.00 -2.44 48.62
C ILE A 163 -9.56 -2.30 48.10
N THR A 164 -8.56 -2.74 48.85
CA THR A 164 -7.17 -2.74 48.39
C THR A 164 -6.99 -3.63 47.17
N SER A 165 -7.62 -4.80 47.13
CA SER A 165 -7.59 -5.65 45.93
C SER A 165 -8.21 -5.00 44.72
N GLN A 166 -9.34 -4.28 44.87
CA GLN A 166 -9.98 -3.53 43.81
C GLN A 166 -9.07 -2.38 43.30
N GLN A 167 -8.38 -1.70 44.21
CA GLN A 167 -7.40 -0.67 43.83
C GLN A 167 -6.25 -1.27 43.00
N GLN A 168 -5.70 -2.42 43.44
CA GLN A 168 -4.60 -3.07 42.71
C GLN A 168 -5.05 -3.54 41.32
N GLN A 169 -6.28 -4.05 41.20
CA GLN A 169 -6.86 -4.42 39.89
C GLN A 169 -7.01 -3.21 38.97
N ALA A 170 -7.48 -2.07 39.50
CA ALA A 170 -7.59 -0.84 38.73
C ALA A 170 -6.22 -0.29 38.29
N LEU A 171 -5.21 -0.35 39.17
CA LEU A 171 -3.83 0.02 38.83
C LEU A 171 -3.22 -0.90 37.77
N ALA A 172 -3.50 -2.20 37.83
CA ALA A 172 -2.98 -3.17 36.88
C ALA A 172 -3.55 -2.99 35.46
N ALA A 173 -4.70 -2.32 35.29
CA ALA A 173 -5.27 -2.01 33.98
C ALA A 173 -4.54 -0.86 33.25
N ILE A 174 -3.90 0.05 33.98
CA ILE A 174 -3.26 1.25 33.42
C ILE A 174 -2.18 0.91 32.40
N PRO A 175 -1.18 0.02 32.68
CA PRO A 175 -0.13 -0.30 31.73
C PRO A 175 -0.64 -0.90 30.41
N ALA A 176 -1.77 -1.62 30.44
CA ALA A 176 -2.39 -2.18 29.24
C ALA A 176 -2.90 -1.09 28.29
N PHE A 177 -3.49 0.00 28.84
CA PHE A 177 -3.89 1.16 28.03
C PHE A 177 -2.68 1.92 27.51
N GLU A 178 -1.64 2.13 28.31
CA GLU A 178 -0.41 2.80 27.91
C GLU A 178 0.28 2.03 26.77
N GLN A 179 0.34 0.72 26.85
CA GLN A 179 0.85 -0.13 25.78
C GLN A 179 0.01 -0.01 24.50
N SER A 180 -1.32 0.00 24.62
CA SER A 180 -2.23 0.12 23.48
C SER A 180 -2.12 1.50 22.80
N ILE A 181 -1.91 2.55 23.59
CA ILE A 181 -1.66 3.91 23.11
C ILE A 181 -0.36 3.94 22.30
N ALA A 182 0.74 3.43 22.87
CA ALA A 182 2.04 3.40 22.22
C ALA A 182 1.99 2.59 20.89
N ALA A 183 1.31 1.43 20.89
CA ALA A 183 1.12 0.62 19.69
C ALA A 183 0.32 1.36 18.62
N THR A 184 -0.73 2.10 19.01
CA THR A 184 -1.55 2.88 18.07
C THR A 184 -0.79 4.10 17.52
N GLU A 185 0.03 4.76 18.32
CA GLU A 185 0.91 5.85 17.87
C GLU A 185 1.94 5.36 16.84
N ASN A 186 2.53 4.18 17.09
CA ASN A 186 3.44 3.55 16.14
C ASN A 186 2.74 3.19 14.82
N LEU A 187 1.52 2.64 14.90
CA LEU A 187 0.70 2.36 13.71
C LEU A 187 0.44 3.63 12.90
N ILE A 188 0.03 4.72 13.56
CA ILE A 188 -0.19 6.01 12.88
C ILE A 188 1.11 6.50 12.27
N SER A 189 2.25 6.40 12.96
CA SER A 189 3.56 6.82 12.43
C SER A 189 3.92 6.05 11.15
N ILE A 190 3.65 4.74 11.09
CA ILE A 190 3.83 3.92 9.88
C ILE A 190 2.92 4.42 8.75
N LEU A 191 1.64 4.71 9.04
CA LEU A 191 0.71 5.26 8.04
C LEU A 191 1.16 6.64 7.53
N LEU A 192 1.85 7.41 8.37
CA LEU A 192 2.44 8.70 7.98
C LEU A 192 3.78 8.55 7.24
N GLY A 193 4.34 7.33 7.11
CA GLY A 193 5.63 7.11 6.45
C GLY A 193 6.84 7.64 7.22
N ARG A 194 6.74 7.77 8.56
CA ARG A 194 7.79 8.30 9.41
C ARG A 194 8.16 7.35 10.54
N ASP A 195 9.29 7.63 11.20
CA ASP A 195 9.74 6.88 12.37
C ASP A 195 8.70 6.93 13.51
N PRO A 196 8.61 5.86 14.33
CA PRO A 196 7.74 5.81 15.49
C PRO A 196 7.96 6.98 16.44
N GLY A 197 6.86 7.61 16.87
CA GLY A 197 6.91 8.77 17.76
C GLY A 197 5.54 9.24 18.21
N PRO A 198 5.50 10.18 19.15
CA PRO A 198 4.24 10.69 19.69
C PRO A 198 3.40 11.38 18.62
N ILE A 199 2.09 11.15 18.68
CA ILE A 199 1.13 11.77 17.77
C ILE A 199 0.49 12.99 18.46
N PRO A 200 0.44 14.17 17.80
CA PRO A 200 -0.19 15.36 18.37
C PRO A 200 -1.67 15.10 18.68
N ARG A 201 -2.08 15.45 19.91
CA ARG A 201 -3.48 15.37 20.35
C ARG A 201 -4.19 16.67 20.01
N GLY A 202 -5.35 16.55 19.38
CA GLY A 202 -6.28 17.67 19.15
C GLY A 202 -7.46 17.63 20.10
N LYS A 203 -8.67 17.72 19.56
CA LYS A 203 -9.91 17.62 20.33
C LYS A 203 -10.04 16.29 21.08
N THR A 204 -10.69 16.29 22.24
CA THR A 204 -11.02 15.04 22.96
C THR A 204 -12.08 14.24 22.19
N ILE A 205 -12.23 12.95 22.52
CA ILE A 205 -13.24 12.09 21.87
C ILE A 205 -14.65 12.65 22.03
N ASP A 206 -14.94 13.24 23.20
CA ASP A 206 -16.24 13.83 23.52
C ASP A 206 -16.56 15.10 22.71
N GLN A 207 -15.55 15.72 22.09
CA GLN A 207 -15.69 16.91 21.25
C GLN A 207 -15.72 16.58 19.74
N LEU A 208 -15.58 15.30 19.40
CA LEU A 208 -15.69 14.85 18.00
C LEU A 208 -17.17 14.75 17.63
N ILE A 209 -17.52 15.36 16.51
CA ILE A 209 -18.88 15.33 15.97
C ILE A 209 -18.89 14.40 14.79
N ALA A 210 -19.73 13.37 14.83
CA ALA A 210 -19.96 12.52 13.67
C ALA A 210 -20.70 13.30 12.57
N PRO A 211 -20.23 13.26 11.31
CA PRO A 211 -20.95 13.91 10.23
C PRO A 211 -22.30 13.22 10.01
N SER A 212 -23.34 14.01 9.70
CA SER A 212 -24.64 13.46 9.30
C SER A 212 -24.52 12.83 7.91
N ILE A 213 -24.81 11.55 7.81
CA ILE A 213 -24.89 10.86 6.54
C ILE A 213 -26.31 10.98 6.01
N PRO A 214 -26.57 11.52 4.80
CA PRO A 214 -27.89 11.58 4.20
C PRO A 214 -28.47 10.17 4.03
N ALA A 215 -29.77 10.01 4.33
CA ALA A 215 -30.45 8.72 4.23
C ALA A 215 -30.52 8.20 2.78
N ASP A 216 -30.65 9.13 1.83
CA ASP A 216 -30.78 8.83 0.40
C ASP A 216 -29.43 9.04 -0.31
N LEU A 217 -28.54 8.05 -0.23
CA LEU A 217 -27.32 8.06 -1.03
C LEU A 217 -27.65 7.68 -2.48
N PRO A 218 -27.40 8.57 -3.47
CA PRO A 218 -27.75 8.29 -4.84
C PRO A 218 -26.92 7.13 -5.41
N SER A 219 -27.53 6.28 -6.24
CA SER A 219 -26.84 5.16 -6.93
C SER A 219 -25.66 5.62 -7.80
N THR A 220 -25.60 6.91 -8.16
CA THR A 220 -24.46 7.52 -8.85
C THR A 220 -23.14 7.46 -8.06
N LEU A 221 -23.19 7.20 -6.74
CA LEU A 221 -21.95 6.94 -5.96
C LEU A 221 -21.28 5.63 -6.39
N LEU A 222 -22.02 4.64 -6.87
CA LEU A 222 -21.44 3.40 -7.39
C LEU A 222 -20.52 3.67 -8.57
N SER A 223 -20.90 4.56 -9.50
CA SER A 223 -20.09 4.94 -10.66
C SER A 223 -18.86 5.80 -10.31
N ARG A 224 -18.71 6.22 -9.05
CA ARG A 224 -17.55 6.99 -8.55
C ARG A 224 -16.61 6.14 -7.71
N ARG A 225 -16.97 4.90 -7.41
CA ARG A 225 -16.14 4.02 -6.58
C ARG A 225 -14.92 3.53 -7.38
N PRO A 226 -13.70 3.71 -6.84
CA PRO A 226 -12.48 3.31 -7.54
C PRO A 226 -12.41 1.81 -7.84
N ASP A 227 -12.92 0.95 -6.94
CA ASP A 227 -12.94 -0.51 -7.11
C ASP A 227 -13.84 -0.95 -8.27
N ILE A 228 -15.00 -0.29 -8.45
CA ILE A 228 -15.92 -0.56 -9.57
C ILE A 228 -15.30 -0.08 -10.88
N LEU A 229 -14.75 1.16 -10.90
CA LEU A 229 -14.09 1.70 -12.07
C LEU A 229 -12.87 0.85 -12.49
N GLN A 230 -12.09 0.35 -11.51
CA GLN A 230 -10.99 -0.58 -11.77
C GLN A 230 -11.49 -1.88 -12.42
N ALA A 231 -12.56 -2.47 -11.89
CA ALA A 231 -13.14 -3.69 -12.44
C ALA A 231 -13.69 -3.51 -13.86
N GLU A 232 -14.32 -2.36 -14.14
CA GLU A 232 -14.77 -1.99 -15.47
C GLU A 232 -13.62 -1.89 -16.47
N GLN A 233 -12.54 -1.20 -16.11
CA GLN A 233 -11.37 -1.10 -16.96
C GLN A 233 -10.67 -2.45 -17.21
N ASN A 234 -10.65 -3.33 -16.21
CA ASN A 234 -10.17 -4.70 -16.39
C ASN A 234 -11.07 -5.52 -17.36
N LEU A 235 -12.38 -5.31 -17.33
CA LEU A 235 -13.30 -5.92 -18.30
C LEU A 235 -13.06 -5.39 -19.71
N ILE A 236 -12.86 -4.09 -19.89
CA ILE A 236 -12.50 -3.46 -21.16
C ILE A 236 -11.19 -4.07 -21.70
N ALA A 237 -10.17 -4.22 -20.83
CA ALA A 237 -8.90 -4.85 -21.21
C ALA A 237 -9.13 -6.32 -21.68
N ALA A 238 -9.94 -7.09 -20.97
CA ALA A 238 -10.26 -8.46 -21.34
C ALA A 238 -10.99 -8.55 -22.69
N ASN A 239 -11.95 -7.66 -22.94
CA ASN A 239 -12.66 -7.59 -24.22
C ASN A 239 -11.73 -7.22 -25.38
N ALA A 240 -10.79 -6.30 -25.19
CA ALA A 240 -9.80 -5.95 -26.20
C ALA A 240 -8.88 -7.14 -26.53
N LEU A 241 -8.52 -7.98 -25.54
CA LEU A 241 -7.75 -9.20 -25.77
C LEU A 241 -8.48 -10.25 -26.61
N ILE A 242 -9.82 -10.33 -26.51
CA ILE A 242 -10.61 -11.18 -27.41
C ILE A 242 -10.45 -10.72 -28.87
N GLY A 243 -10.48 -9.38 -29.09
CA GLY A 243 -10.20 -8.80 -30.41
C GLY A 243 -8.80 -9.11 -30.93
N ALA A 244 -7.80 -9.01 -30.06
CA ALA A 244 -6.41 -9.36 -30.38
C ALA A 244 -6.24 -10.84 -30.75
N ALA A 245 -6.92 -11.75 -30.03
CA ALA A 245 -6.92 -13.17 -30.32
C ALA A 245 -7.58 -13.50 -31.68
N ARG A 246 -8.70 -12.84 -32.00
CA ARG A 246 -9.36 -12.98 -33.31
C ARG A 246 -8.50 -12.47 -34.46
N ALA A 247 -7.74 -11.42 -34.26
CA ALA A 247 -6.84 -10.84 -35.25
C ALA A 247 -5.52 -11.64 -35.44
N ALA A 248 -5.30 -12.70 -34.66
CA ALA A 248 -4.14 -13.59 -34.80
C ALA A 248 -4.39 -14.73 -35.78
N TYR A 249 -5.63 -14.93 -36.25
CA TYR A 249 -6.01 -15.90 -37.28
C TYR A 249 -6.08 -15.21 -38.67
#